data_2443187a8fdfb24616a1c43dfb616055
#
_entry.id   2443187a8fdfb24616a1c43dfb616055
#
_cell.length_a   1.000
_cell.length_b   1.000
_cell.length_c   1.000
_cell.angle_alpha   90.00
_cell.angle_beta   90.00
_cell.angle_gamma   90.00
#
_symmetry.space_group_name_H-M   'P 1'
#
loop_
_entity.id
_entity.type
_entity.pdbx_description
1 polymer ?
#
loop_
_entity_poly.entity_id
_entity_poly.type
_entity_poly.pdbx_seq_one_letter_code
_entity_poly.pdbx_strand_id
1 'polypeptide(L)'
;MATNKTEYMRAWKEKNKHRFVGYEKKRYEKRKYDKYGITQEIVDQILKEQDNKCYICSTEFTESVKLNIDHCHTTMKVRGLLCINCNLGVGHFKDNIELLQSAIEYIIKSKL
;
A
#
# COMPACT_ATOMS: atom_id res chain seq x y z
N MET A 1 32.50 -12.81 17.76
CA MET A 1 31.65 -11.66 17.72
C MET A 1 30.25 -12.07 17.31
N ALA A 2 29.30 -11.76 18.13
CA ALA A 2 27.95 -12.12 17.80
C ALA A 2 27.49 -11.34 16.58
N THR A 3 27.07 -12.06 15.56
CA THR A 3 26.34 -11.45 14.48
C THR A 3 25.15 -10.76 15.09
N ASN A 4 24.83 -9.57 14.67
CA ASN A 4 23.67 -8.92 15.17
C ASN A 4 22.43 -9.70 14.72
N LYS A 5 21.33 -9.48 15.41
CA LYS A 5 20.06 -10.13 15.13
C LYS A 5 19.63 -9.98 13.68
N THR A 6 19.92 -8.83 13.07
CA THR A 6 19.56 -8.52 11.68
C THR A 6 20.31 -9.43 10.69
N GLU A 7 21.60 -9.63 10.89
CA GLU A 7 22.39 -10.53 10.04
C GLU A 7 21.93 -11.97 10.17
N TYR A 8 21.70 -12.42 11.40
CA TYR A 8 21.19 -13.75 11.67
C TYR A 8 19.86 -14.00 10.96
N MET A 9 18.92 -13.08 11.10
CA MET A 9 17.61 -13.18 10.48
C MET A 9 17.68 -13.15 8.96
N ARG A 10 18.58 -12.35 8.40
CA ARG A 10 18.80 -12.29 6.95
C ARG A 10 19.31 -13.62 6.43
N ALA A 11 20.31 -14.19 7.08
CA ALA A 11 20.88 -15.47 6.70
C ALA A 11 19.83 -16.58 6.81
N TRP A 12 19.06 -16.57 7.89
CA TRP A 12 18.01 -17.55 8.11
C TRP A 12 16.93 -17.47 7.04
N LYS A 13 16.48 -16.26 6.71
CA LYS A 13 15.47 -16.04 5.67
C LYS A 13 15.95 -16.48 4.30
N GLU A 14 17.21 -16.19 3.97
CA GLU A 14 17.79 -16.61 2.71
C GLU A 14 17.84 -18.13 2.60
N LYS A 15 18.27 -18.80 3.68
CA LYS A 15 18.34 -20.26 3.75
C LYS A 15 16.95 -20.89 3.66
N ASN A 16 15.92 -20.24 4.17
CA ASN A 16 14.56 -20.77 4.27
C ASN A 16 13.57 -20.11 3.34
N LYS A 17 14.03 -19.36 2.35
CA LYS A 17 13.13 -18.60 1.49
C LYS A 17 12.10 -19.43 0.74
N HIS A 18 12.43 -20.68 0.40
CA HIS A 18 11.47 -21.58 -0.26
C HIS A 18 10.28 -21.91 0.63
N ARG A 19 10.50 -21.98 1.94
CA ARG A 19 9.44 -22.25 2.90
C ARG A 19 8.61 -21.03 3.20
N PHE A 20 9.27 -19.84 3.20
CA PHE A 20 8.66 -18.60 3.62
C PHE A 20 7.84 -17.89 2.55
N VAL A 21 8.38 -17.81 1.34
CA VAL A 21 7.77 -17.03 0.27
C VAL A 21 6.35 -17.50 -0.06
N GLY A 22 6.15 -18.81 -0.17
CA GLY A 22 4.83 -19.35 -0.47
C GLY A 22 3.82 -19.17 0.66
N TYR A 23 4.26 -19.42 1.88
CA TYR A 23 3.37 -19.39 3.04
C TYR A 23 2.94 -17.99 3.43
N GLU A 24 3.90 -17.08 3.59
CA GLU A 24 3.61 -15.70 3.99
C GLU A 24 2.80 -14.95 2.93
N LYS A 25 3.13 -15.15 1.66
CA LYS A 25 2.44 -14.49 0.56
C LYS A 25 0.96 -14.88 0.53
N LYS A 26 0.67 -16.18 0.60
CA LYS A 26 -0.72 -16.66 0.60
C LYS A 26 -1.49 -16.15 1.81
N ARG A 27 -0.87 -16.17 2.99
CA ARG A 27 -1.51 -15.71 4.23
C ARG A 27 -1.80 -14.22 4.17
N TYR A 28 -0.88 -13.42 3.68
CA TYR A 28 -1.02 -11.98 3.55
C TYR A 28 -2.13 -11.63 2.56
N GLU A 29 -2.10 -12.22 1.38
CA GLU A 29 -3.11 -11.97 0.35
C GLU A 29 -4.51 -12.36 0.81
N LYS A 30 -4.64 -13.51 1.45
CA LYS A 30 -5.93 -13.96 1.97
C LYS A 30 -6.51 -12.98 2.98
N ARG A 31 -5.71 -12.55 3.97
CA ARG A 31 -6.16 -11.57 4.97
C ARG A 31 -6.56 -10.25 4.33
N LYS A 32 -5.78 -9.80 3.35
CA LYS A 32 -6.02 -8.55 2.66
C LYS A 32 -7.36 -8.57 1.91
N TYR A 33 -7.60 -9.64 1.18
CA TYR A 33 -8.81 -9.77 0.39
C TYR A 33 -10.04 -10.07 1.24
N ASP A 34 -9.93 -10.92 2.23
CA ASP A 34 -11.03 -11.21 3.14
C ASP A 34 -11.48 -9.97 3.91
N LYS A 35 -10.52 -9.17 4.37
CA LYS A 35 -10.79 -7.96 5.14
C LYS A 35 -11.64 -6.95 4.36
N TYR A 36 -11.40 -6.81 3.06
CA TYR A 36 -12.08 -5.83 2.22
C TYR A 36 -13.17 -6.43 1.34
N GLY A 37 -13.43 -7.72 1.46
CA GLY A 37 -14.40 -8.41 0.61
C GLY A 37 -14.03 -8.34 -0.87
N ILE A 38 -12.73 -8.35 -1.17
CA ILE A 38 -12.23 -8.12 -2.52
C ILE A 38 -11.54 -9.39 -3.04
N THR A 39 -11.65 -9.64 -4.34
CA THR A 39 -10.99 -10.77 -4.99
C THR A 39 -9.78 -10.29 -5.78
N GLN A 40 -8.90 -11.23 -6.14
CA GLN A 40 -7.76 -10.92 -7.00
C GLN A 40 -8.20 -10.33 -8.34
N GLU A 41 -9.32 -10.79 -8.86
CA GLU A 41 -9.89 -10.30 -10.12
C GLU A 41 -10.25 -8.82 -10.04
N ILE A 42 -10.81 -8.38 -8.92
CA ILE A 42 -11.14 -6.98 -8.69
C ILE A 42 -9.88 -6.13 -8.61
N VAL A 43 -8.86 -6.62 -7.91
CA VAL A 43 -7.56 -5.94 -7.82
C VAL A 43 -6.93 -5.80 -9.20
N ASP A 44 -6.93 -6.86 -9.99
CA ASP A 44 -6.37 -6.86 -11.34
C ASP A 44 -7.12 -5.86 -12.25
N GLN A 45 -8.43 -5.79 -12.11
CA GLN A 45 -9.25 -4.84 -12.86
C GLN A 45 -8.89 -3.40 -12.51
N ILE A 46 -8.73 -3.09 -11.22
CA ILE A 46 -8.34 -1.75 -10.77
C ILE A 46 -6.92 -1.41 -11.25
N LEU A 47 -6.00 -2.36 -11.17
CA LEU A 47 -4.64 -2.17 -11.67
C LEU A 47 -4.63 -1.80 -13.15
N LYS A 48 -5.46 -2.47 -13.93
CA LYS A 48 -5.59 -2.19 -15.35
C LYS A 48 -6.15 -0.78 -15.58
N GLU A 49 -7.16 -0.40 -14.83
CA GLU A 49 -7.76 0.94 -14.93
C GLU A 49 -6.78 2.03 -14.53
N GLN A 50 -5.90 1.76 -13.57
CA GLN A 50 -4.89 2.70 -13.10
C GLN A 50 -3.56 2.61 -13.84
N ASP A 51 -3.48 1.76 -14.86
CA ASP A 51 -2.27 1.55 -15.65
C ASP A 51 -1.06 1.15 -14.78
N ASN A 52 -1.30 0.27 -13.80
CA ASN A 52 -0.31 -0.24 -12.85
C ASN A 52 0.39 0.85 -12.04
N LYS A 53 -0.32 1.94 -11.76
CA LYS A 53 0.22 3.11 -11.07
C LYS A 53 -0.64 3.51 -9.89
N CYS A 54 -0.01 4.18 -8.91
CA CYS A 54 -0.73 4.80 -7.81
C CYS A 54 -1.75 5.82 -8.36
N TYR A 55 -2.96 5.76 -7.88
CA TYR A 55 -4.01 6.67 -8.34
C TYR A 55 -3.66 8.14 -8.12
N ILE A 56 -2.96 8.47 -7.03
CA ILE A 56 -2.67 9.86 -6.66
C ILE A 56 -1.37 10.36 -7.30
N CYS A 57 -0.26 9.69 -7.08
CA CYS A 57 1.06 10.18 -7.51
C CYS A 57 1.54 9.60 -8.84
N SER A 58 0.83 8.64 -9.39
CA SER A 58 1.17 7.98 -10.66
C SER A 58 2.51 7.22 -10.64
N THR A 59 3.05 6.95 -9.46
CA THR A 59 4.23 6.11 -9.34
C THR A 59 3.88 4.68 -9.73
N GLU A 60 4.66 4.07 -10.60
CA GLU A 60 4.43 2.71 -11.03
C GLU A 60 4.66 1.71 -9.89
N PHE A 61 3.78 0.72 -9.76
CA PHE A 61 3.95 -0.35 -8.79
C PHE A 61 5.01 -1.33 -9.26
N THR A 62 5.97 -1.61 -8.39
CA THR A 62 7.10 -2.51 -8.65
C THR A 62 7.33 -3.38 -7.41
N GLU A 63 8.39 -4.16 -7.42
CA GLU A 63 8.77 -4.93 -6.22
C GLU A 63 9.12 -4.01 -5.05
N SER A 64 9.64 -2.80 -5.34
CA SER A 64 10.01 -1.81 -4.33
C SER A 64 8.83 -0.93 -3.93
N VAL A 65 7.91 -0.67 -4.84
CA VAL A 65 6.75 0.18 -4.61
C VAL A 65 5.50 -0.69 -4.71
N LYS A 66 5.09 -1.24 -3.59
CA LYS A 66 3.95 -2.16 -3.55
C LYS A 66 2.63 -1.41 -3.49
N LEU A 67 1.61 -2.00 -4.09
CA LEU A 67 0.27 -1.44 -4.02
C LEU A 67 -0.33 -1.65 -2.63
N ASN A 68 -1.17 -0.71 -2.23
CA ASN A 68 -2.00 -0.82 -1.04
C ASN A 68 -3.45 -0.64 -1.46
N ILE A 69 -4.32 -1.48 -0.96
CA ILE A 69 -5.74 -1.37 -1.23
C ILE A 69 -6.31 -0.29 -0.33
N ASP A 70 -6.76 0.80 -0.94
CA ASP A 70 -7.38 1.89 -0.20
C ASP A 70 -8.89 1.68 -0.14
N HIS A 71 -9.49 1.97 1.00
CA HIS A 71 -10.92 1.81 1.20
C HIS A 71 -11.50 3.02 1.92
N CYS A 72 -12.77 3.28 1.69
CA CYS A 72 -13.50 4.31 2.39
C CYS A 72 -13.80 3.85 3.81
N HIS A 73 -13.40 4.63 4.80
CA HIS A 73 -13.61 4.29 6.22
C HIS A 73 -15.07 4.30 6.63
N THR A 74 -15.91 5.01 5.88
CA THR A 74 -17.35 5.09 6.17
C THR A 74 -18.12 3.93 5.54
N THR A 75 -17.90 3.68 4.26
CA THR A 75 -18.63 2.64 3.51
C THR A 75 -17.90 1.31 3.47
N MET A 76 -16.63 1.28 3.80
CA MET A 76 -15.71 0.13 3.70
C MET A 76 -15.53 -0.37 2.26
N LYS A 77 -15.94 0.39 1.27
CA LYS A 77 -15.74 0.05 -0.13
C LYS A 77 -14.33 0.40 -0.58
N VAL A 78 -13.78 -0.43 -1.46
CA VAL A 78 -12.47 -0.16 -2.06
C VAL A 78 -12.59 1.04 -2.99
N ARG A 79 -11.73 2.03 -2.77
CA ARG A 79 -11.67 3.24 -3.61
C ARG A 79 -10.67 3.11 -4.75
N GLY A 80 -9.57 2.42 -4.50
CA GLY A 80 -8.52 2.26 -5.49
C GLY A 80 -7.25 1.70 -4.88
N LEU A 81 -6.17 1.78 -5.64
CA LEU A 81 -4.86 1.29 -5.22
C LEU A 81 -3.89 2.46 -5.11
N LEU A 82 -3.19 2.52 -3.99
CA LEU A 82 -2.25 3.59 -3.69
C LEU A 82 -0.89 3.03 -3.29
N CYS A 83 0.16 3.81 -3.49
CA CYS A 83 1.44 3.50 -2.88
C CYS A 83 1.36 3.82 -1.37
N ILE A 84 2.32 3.31 -0.61
CA ILE A 84 2.31 3.48 0.84
C ILE A 84 2.30 4.95 1.26
N ASN A 85 3.07 5.79 0.58
CA ASN A 85 3.15 7.21 0.92
C ASN A 85 1.82 7.93 0.73
N CYS A 86 1.14 7.68 -0.38
CA CYS A 86 -0.16 8.30 -0.64
C CYS A 86 -1.23 7.76 0.29
N ASN A 87 -1.20 6.46 0.55
CA ASN A 87 -2.15 5.84 1.47
C ASN A 87 -2.01 6.39 2.88
N LEU A 88 -0.79 6.53 3.38
CA LEU A 88 -0.52 7.14 4.67
C LEU A 88 -0.88 8.63 4.69
N GLY A 89 -0.57 9.35 3.61
CA GLY A 89 -0.87 10.78 3.50
C GLY A 89 -2.36 11.06 3.62
N VAL A 90 -3.17 10.34 2.88
CA VAL A 90 -4.63 10.48 2.95
C VAL A 90 -5.14 10.08 4.33
N GLY A 91 -4.59 9.02 4.91
CA GLY A 91 -4.95 8.56 6.24
C GLY A 91 -4.60 9.57 7.34
N HIS A 92 -3.45 10.23 7.23
CA HIS A 92 -3.04 11.27 8.19
C HIS A 92 -3.99 12.46 8.18
N PHE A 93 -4.57 12.79 7.04
CA PHE A 93 -5.60 13.82 6.93
C PHE A 93 -7.00 13.27 7.20
N LYS A 94 -7.08 12.02 7.70
CA LYS A 94 -8.35 11.39 8.11
C LYS A 94 -9.40 11.33 7.01
N ASP A 95 -8.98 11.20 5.76
CA ASP A 95 -9.87 11.23 4.59
C ASP A 95 -10.72 12.50 4.51
N ASN A 96 -10.29 13.57 5.15
CA ASN A 96 -11.05 14.81 5.25
C ASN A 96 -10.74 15.73 4.08
N ILE A 97 -11.70 15.95 3.21
CA ILE A 97 -11.55 16.77 2.01
C ILE A 97 -11.21 18.22 2.38
N GLU A 98 -11.84 18.76 3.41
CA GLU A 98 -11.61 20.13 3.85
C GLU A 98 -10.18 20.33 4.35
N LEU A 99 -9.63 19.35 5.10
CA LEU A 99 -8.25 19.41 5.56
C LEU A 99 -7.27 19.30 4.42
N LEU A 100 -7.57 18.43 3.44
CA LEU A 100 -6.74 18.29 2.26
C LEU A 100 -6.71 19.58 1.43
N GLN A 101 -7.86 20.24 1.29
CA GLN A 101 -7.93 21.53 0.62
C GLN A 101 -7.15 22.61 1.37
N SER A 102 -7.22 22.62 2.69
CA SER A 102 -6.44 23.52 3.52
C SER A 102 -4.94 23.29 3.33
N ALA A 103 -4.53 22.04 3.21
CA ALA A 103 -3.14 21.70 2.94
C ALA A 103 -2.68 22.23 1.58
N ILE A 104 -3.54 22.13 0.56
CA ILE A 104 -3.26 22.66 -0.76
C ILE A 104 -3.06 24.18 -0.70
N GLU A 105 -3.95 24.89 -0.04
CA GLU A 105 -3.87 26.35 0.14
C GLU A 105 -2.60 26.77 0.87
N TYR A 106 -2.25 26.00 1.91
CA TYR A 106 -1.03 26.22 2.68
C TYR A 106 0.22 26.11 1.77
N ILE A 107 0.28 25.10 0.93
CA ILE A 107 1.39 24.91 0.00
C ILE A 107 1.46 26.04 -1.03
N ILE A 108 0.32 26.42 -1.58
CA ILE A 108 0.22 27.52 -2.56
C ILE A 108 0.72 28.82 -1.94
N LYS A 109 0.29 29.12 -0.72
CA LYS A 109 0.71 30.32 0.03
C LYS A 109 2.23 30.38 0.15
N SER A 110 2.89 29.25 0.42
CA SER A 110 4.34 29.23 0.61
C SER A 110 5.11 29.48 -0.69
N LYS A 111 4.48 29.36 -1.84
CA LYS A 111 5.09 29.58 -3.17
C LYS A 111 4.84 30.98 -3.74
N LEU A 112 4.04 31.74 -3.07
CA LEU A 112 3.80 33.14 -3.43
C LEU A 112 4.79 34.02 -2.67
#